data_dc697de13ad2bd09528e7e5dceef7f52
#
_entry.id   dc697de13ad2bd09528e7e5dceef7f52
#
_cell.length_a   1.000
_cell.length_b   1.000
_cell.length_c   1.000
_cell.angle_alpha   90.00
_cell.angle_beta   90.00
_cell.angle_gamma   90.00
#
_symmetry.space_group_name_H-M   'P 1'
#
loop_
_entity.id
_entity.type
_entity.pdbx_description
1 polymer ?
#
loop_
_entity_poly.entity_id
_entity_poly.type
_entity_poly.pdbx_seq_one_letter_code
_entity_poly.pdbx_strand_id
1 'polypeptide(L)'
;LRPKTLREYIGQEKAKGNLEVFIQAAKMRNEPLDHVLLHGPPGLGKTTLSGIIANEMGVNVRITSGPAIEKAGDLAALLTNLNENDILFVDEIHRLNRSVEEVLYPAMEDYAIDIIIGKGPSANSIRLDLPRFTLIGATTRAGQLSAPLRDRFGVTLRLELYTPEELALIVTRSAGILEVPIEADGAMEIARRSRGTPRIANRMLRRVRDFAQVRAGGVITKKVADEALTALEIDSLGLDSIDHRMLRSIIENYRGGPVGLETLAATINEESVTLEDVYEPYLMQLGFLTRTPRGRCVTPKAYQHLGLPVPGGECGSGLDQLTL
;
A
#
# COMPACT_ATOMS: atom_id res chain seq x y z
N LEU A 1 12.56 -4.62 11.74
CA LEU A 1 11.49 -3.71 12.16
C LEU A 1 10.08 -4.30 11.96
N ARG A 2 9.96 -5.36 11.12
CA ARG A 2 8.65 -5.98 10.84
C ARG A 2 8.19 -6.80 12.04
N PRO A 3 6.93 -6.66 12.51
CA PRO A 3 6.33 -7.54 13.50
C PRO A 3 6.20 -8.98 12.95
N LYS A 4 6.25 -9.96 13.85
CA LYS A 4 6.17 -11.39 13.50
C LYS A 4 4.85 -12.04 13.91
N THR A 5 4.12 -11.42 14.82
CA THR A 5 2.86 -11.94 15.37
C THR A 5 1.75 -10.89 15.28
N LEU A 6 0.48 -11.31 15.34
CA LEU A 6 -0.65 -10.39 15.41
C LEU A 6 -0.60 -9.51 16.67
N ARG A 7 -0.06 -10.03 17.76
CA ARG A 7 0.11 -9.29 19.02
C ARG A 7 1.08 -8.11 18.88
N GLU A 8 2.12 -8.27 18.08
CA GLU A 8 3.11 -7.20 17.81
C GLU A 8 2.64 -6.22 16.73
N TYR A 9 1.59 -6.57 15.98
CA TYR A 9 1.08 -5.79 14.88
C TYR A 9 0.19 -4.67 15.41
N ILE A 10 0.64 -3.44 15.27
CA ILE A 10 -0.04 -2.23 15.77
C ILE A 10 -1.03 -1.76 14.70
N GLY A 11 -2.21 -1.33 15.14
CA GLY A 11 -3.26 -0.79 14.28
C GLY A 11 -4.04 -1.84 13.51
N GLN A 12 -4.90 -1.41 12.58
CA GLN A 12 -5.76 -2.27 11.76
C GLN A 12 -6.67 -3.19 12.61
N GLU A 13 -7.19 -2.70 13.71
CA GLU A 13 -7.84 -3.52 14.75
C GLU A 13 -8.99 -4.37 14.20
N LYS A 14 -9.77 -3.83 13.26
CA LYS A 14 -10.87 -4.58 12.63
C LYS A 14 -10.37 -5.76 11.79
N ALA A 15 -9.35 -5.51 10.95
CA ALA A 15 -8.76 -6.55 10.11
C ALA A 15 -8.04 -7.60 10.96
N LYS A 16 -7.31 -7.17 12.00
CA LYS A 16 -6.61 -8.01 12.95
C LYS A 16 -7.54 -8.92 13.72
N GLY A 17 -8.63 -8.37 14.27
CA GLY A 17 -9.63 -9.15 15.02
C GLY A 17 -10.30 -10.22 14.17
N ASN A 18 -10.66 -9.92 12.93
CA ASN A 18 -11.21 -10.91 12.00
C ASN A 18 -10.21 -12.00 11.66
N LEU A 19 -8.95 -11.63 11.35
CA LEU A 19 -7.90 -12.60 11.05
C LEU A 19 -7.63 -13.53 12.22
N GLU A 20 -7.63 -13.04 13.44
CA GLU A 20 -7.44 -13.86 14.64
C GLU A 20 -8.47 -14.99 14.74
N VAL A 21 -9.75 -14.64 14.50
CA VAL A 21 -10.84 -15.64 14.49
C VAL A 21 -10.67 -16.64 13.36
N PHE A 22 -10.37 -16.18 12.14
CA PHE A 22 -10.22 -17.05 10.98
C PHE A 22 -9.04 -18.00 11.11
N ILE A 23 -7.91 -17.52 11.62
CA ILE A 23 -6.71 -18.33 11.87
C ILE A 23 -6.98 -19.38 12.94
N GLN A 24 -7.61 -19.00 14.06
CA GLN A 24 -7.97 -19.96 15.11
C GLN A 24 -8.91 -21.03 14.58
N ALA A 25 -9.94 -20.66 13.84
CA ALA A 25 -10.90 -21.61 13.27
C ALA A 25 -10.24 -22.58 12.29
N ALA A 26 -9.37 -22.10 11.40
CA ALA A 26 -8.63 -22.95 10.46
C ALA A 26 -7.72 -23.95 11.20
N LYS A 27 -7.02 -23.50 12.24
CA LYS A 27 -6.17 -24.36 13.09
C LYS A 27 -6.97 -25.42 13.83
N MET A 28 -8.15 -25.08 14.37
CA MET A 28 -9.02 -26.04 15.05
C MET A 28 -9.51 -27.16 14.12
N ARG A 29 -9.75 -26.85 12.85
CA ARG A 29 -10.16 -27.81 11.82
C ARG A 29 -9.00 -28.50 11.13
N ASN A 30 -7.77 -28.09 11.40
CA ASN A 30 -6.56 -28.55 10.70
C ASN A 30 -6.67 -28.35 9.18
N GLU A 31 -7.15 -27.20 8.76
CA GLU A 31 -7.37 -26.80 7.38
C GLU A 31 -6.50 -25.57 7.02
N PRO A 32 -6.19 -25.34 5.73
CA PRO A 32 -5.61 -24.08 5.31
C PRO A 32 -6.58 -22.94 5.61
N LEU A 33 -6.04 -21.73 5.78
CA LEU A 33 -6.86 -20.53 5.83
C LEU A 33 -7.52 -20.32 4.45
N ASP A 34 -8.72 -19.77 4.42
CA ASP A 34 -9.33 -19.32 3.17
C ASP A 34 -8.43 -18.30 2.45
N HIS A 35 -8.53 -18.24 1.12
CA HIS A 35 -7.79 -17.27 0.33
C HIS A 35 -8.12 -15.84 0.76
N VAL A 36 -7.09 -15.02 0.94
CA VAL A 36 -7.18 -13.66 1.50
C VAL A 36 -6.76 -12.63 0.48
N LEU A 37 -7.60 -11.61 0.28
CA LEU A 37 -7.27 -10.42 -0.48
C LEU A 37 -6.99 -9.25 0.47
N LEU A 38 -5.76 -8.74 0.43
CA LEU A 38 -5.34 -7.54 1.15
C LEU A 38 -5.33 -6.35 0.19
N HIS A 39 -6.11 -5.31 0.45
CA HIS A 39 -6.12 -4.13 -0.41
C HIS A 39 -6.03 -2.83 0.40
N GLY A 40 -5.54 -1.80 -0.25
CA GLY A 40 -5.35 -0.47 0.35
C GLY A 40 -4.08 0.21 -0.15
N PRO A 41 -3.85 1.46 0.27
CA PRO A 41 -2.69 2.25 -0.12
C PRO A 41 -1.36 1.52 0.03
N PRO A 42 -0.30 1.94 -0.69
CA PRO A 42 1.01 1.32 -0.57
C PRO A 42 1.65 1.61 0.80
N GLY A 43 2.50 0.71 1.27
CA GLY A 43 3.29 0.92 2.48
C GLY A 43 2.57 0.65 3.82
N LEU A 44 1.34 0.12 3.79
CA LEU A 44 0.54 -0.20 4.99
C LEU A 44 0.87 -1.56 5.62
N GLY A 45 1.79 -2.33 5.03
CA GLY A 45 2.24 -3.59 5.61
C GLY A 45 1.53 -4.83 5.11
N LYS A 46 0.94 -4.84 3.90
CA LYS A 46 0.31 -6.03 3.29
C LYS A 46 1.24 -7.25 3.28
N THR A 47 2.47 -7.08 2.82
CA THR A 47 3.50 -8.14 2.84
C THR A 47 3.88 -8.56 4.26
N THR A 48 3.90 -7.63 5.21
CA THR A 48 4.17 -7.94 6.62
C THR A 48 3.06 -8.79 7.21
N LEU A 49 1.81 -8.43 6.92
CA LEU A 49 0.65 -9.17 7.40
C LEU A 49 0.58 -10.59 6.85
N SER A 50 0.98 -10.80 5.58
CA SER A 50 1.08 -12.17 5.02
C SER A 50 2.11 -13.03 5.75
N GLY A 51 3.24 -12.45 6.13
CA GLY A 51 4.25 -13.14 6.94
C GLY A 51 3.77 -13.46 8.36
N ILE A 52 3.00 -12.55 8.95
CA ILE A 52 2.35 -12.78 10.26
C ILE A 52 1.35 -13.93 10.18
N ILE A 53 0.49 -13.94 9.16
CA ILE A 53 -0.49 -15.01 8.95
C ILE A 53 0.22 -16.36 8.83
N ALA A 54 1.30 -16.45 8.05
CA ALA A 54 2.08 -17.68 7.91
C ALA A 54 2.68 -18.12 9.26
N ASN A 55 3.22 -17.20 10.02
CA ASN A 55 3.79 -17.49 11.34
C ASN A 55 2.72 -17.97 12.34
N GLU A 56 1.57 -17.32 12.38
CA GLU A 56 0.43 -17.71 13.23
C GLU A 56 -0.15 -19.08 12.83
N MET A 57 -0.19 -19.39 11.54
CA MET A 57 -0.61 -20.69 11.03
C MET A 57 0.46 -21.79 11.19
N GLY A 58 1.72 -21.42 11.47
CA GLY A 58 2.84 -22.36 11.57
C GLY A 58 3.25 -22.95 10.22
N VAL A 59 3.12 -22.21 9.13
CA VAL A 59 3.42 -22.65 7.76
C VAL A 59 4.43 -21.72 7.09
N ASN A 60 4.96 -22.13 5.93
CA ASN A 60 5.86 -21.30 5.14
C ASN A 60 5.07 -20.34 4.25
N VAL A 61 5.68 -19.20 3.95
CA VAL A 61 5.18 -18.25 2.96
C VAL A 61 6.16 -18.15 1.80
N ARG A 62 5.65 -18.31 0.59
CA ARG A 62 6.38 -18.00 -0.62
C ARG A 62 5.90 -16.65 -1.17
N ILE A 63 6.83 -15.73 -1.38
CA ILE A 63 6.53 -14.35 -1.79
C ILE A 63 6.90 -14.17 -3.25
N THR A 64 5.94 -13.67 -4.03
CA THR A 64 6.12 -13.27 -5.42
C THR A 64 5.30 -12.00 -5.73
N SER A 65 5.26 -11.59 -6.98
CA SER A 65 4.45 -10.44 -7.43
C SER A 65 3.77 -10.75 -8.75
N GLY A 66 2.67 -10.05 -9.07
CA GLY A 66 2.00 -10.18 -10.35
C GLY A 66 2.94 -10.01 -11.53
N PRO A 67 3.74 -8.94 -11.61
CA PRO A 67 4.72 -8.75 -12.68
C PRO A 67 5.78 -9.84 -12.80
N ALA A 68 6.12 -10.54 -11.73
CA ALA A 68 7.12 -11.62 -11.75
C ALA A 68 6.56 -12.94 -12.32
N ILE A 69 5.25 -13.07 -12.45
CA ILE A 69 4.57 -14.24 -13.02
C ILE A 69 4.18 -13.89 -14.45
N GLU A 70 5.06 -14.13 -15.40
CA GLU A 70 4.83 -13.76 -16.80
C GLU A 70 3.97 -14.78 -17.55
N LYS A 71 4.12 -16.06 -17.22
CA LYS A 71 3.49 -17.19 -17.91
C LYS A 71 2.78 -18.12 -16.95
N ALA A 72 1.79 -18.83 -17.46
CA ALA A 72 1.08 -19.88 -16.72
C ALA A 72 2.03 -20.94 -16.11
N GLY A 73 3.12 -21.27 -16.83
CA GLY A 73 4.13 -22.19 -16.33
C GLY A 73 4.91 -21.69 -15.12
N ASP A 74 5.11 -20.38 -14.98
CA ASP A 74 5.76 -19.79 -13.80
C ASP A 74 4.89 -19.98 -12.56
N LEU A 75 3.58 -19.74 -12.70
CA LEU A 75 2.62 -20.00 -11.63
C LEU A 75 2.54 -21.48 -11.27
N ALA A 76 2.46 -22.36 -12.28
CA ALA A 76 2.44 -23.80 -12.06
C ALA A 76 3.67 -24.27 -11.27
N ALA A 77 4.87 -23.77 -11.61
CA ALA A 77 6.09 -24.09 -10.89
C ALA A 77 6.06 -23.61 -9.43
N LEU A 78 5.51 -22.42 -9.17
CA LEU A 78 5.33 -21.94 -7.80
C LEU A 78 4.38 -22.81 -7.00
N LEU A 79 3.22 -23.16 -7.55
CA LEU A 79 2.17 -23.93 -6.88
C LEU A 79 2.59 -25.38 -6.60
N THR A 80 3.26 -26.04 -7.54
CA THR A 80 3.72 -27.43 -7.37
C THR A 80 4.86 -27.58 -6.35
N ASN A 81 5.55 -26.50 -6.04
CA ASN A 81 6.63 -26.45 -5.04
C ASN A 81 6.16 -26.03 -3.63
N LEU A 82 4.86 -25.85 -3.41
CA LEU A 82 4.31 -25.60 -2.08
C LEU A 82 4.17 -26.91 -1.29
N ASN A 83 4.30 -26.79 0.03
CA ASN A 83 3.92 -27.87 0.93
C ASN A 83 2.46 -27.69 1.39
N GLU A 84 1.91 -28.73 2.03
CA GLU A 84 0.55 -28.69 2.56
C GLU A 84 0.34 -27.48 3.49
N ASN A 85 -0.72 -26.74 3.25
CA ASN A 85 -1.13 -25.53 3.97
C ASN A 85 -0.20 -24.32 3.85
N ASP A 86 0.83 -24.37 3.01
CA ASP A 86 1.70 -23.22 2.75
C ASP A 86 0.92 -22.03 2.18
N ILE A 87 1.51 -20.87 2.31
CA ILE A 87 0.96 -19.61 1.79
C ILE A 87 1.76 -19.17 0.55
N LEU A 88 1.04 -18.87 -0.53
CA LEU A 88 1.56 -18.12 -1.67
C LEU A 88 1.09 -16.67 -1.55
N PHE A 89 2.02 -15.74 -1.37
CA PHE A 89 1.75 -14.31 -1.38
C PHE A 89 2.10 -13.71 -2.74
N VAL A 90 1.12 -13.07 -3.38
CA VAL A 90 1.27 -12.37 -4.67
C VAL A 90 1.02 -10.88 -4.48
N ASP A 91 2.08 -10.08 -4.50
CA ASP A 91 1.97 -8.62 -4.47
C ASP A 91 1.55 -8.09 -5.84
N GLU A 92 0.86 -6.95 -5.85
CA GLU A 92 0.28 -6.36 -7.07
C GLU A 92 -0.47 -7.37 -7.95
N ILE A 93 -1.31 -8.21 -7.33
CA ILE A 93 -2.02 -9.30 -8.00
C ILE A 93 -2.90 -8.83 -9.17
N HIS A 94 -3.34 -7.56 -9.17
CA HIS A 94 -4.08 -6.94 -10.28
C HIS A 94 -3.28 -6.86 -11.59
N ARG A 95 -1.96 -7.07 -11.53
CA ARG A 95 -1.06 -7.06 -12.69
C ARG A 95 -0.82 -8.43 -13.30
N LEU A 96 -1.49 -9.47 -12.82
CA LEU A 96 -1.48 -10.77 -13.48
C LEU A 96 -2.13 -10.67 -14.86
N ASN A 97 -1.53 -11.32 -15.84
CA ASN A 97 -2.17 -11.42 -17.16
C ASN A 97 -3.27 -12.48 -17.14
N ARG A 98 -4.18 -12.40 -18.09
CA ARG A 98 -5.37 -13.26 -18.14
C ARG A 98 -5.03 -14.75 -18.22
N SER A 99 -3.99 -15.13 -18.94
CA SER A 99 -3.60 -16.55 -19.08
C SER A 99 -3.10 -17.15 -17.76
N VAL A 100 -2.48 -16.33 -16.90
CA VAL A 100 -2.07 -16.72 -15.55
C VAL A 100 -3.28 -16.80 -14.62
N GLU A 101 -4.22 -15.85 -14.70
CA GLU A 101 -5.45 -15.90 -13.90
C GLU A 101 -6.26 -17.18 -14.20
N GLU A 102 -6.37 -17.58 -15.47
CA GLU A 102 -7.10 -18.77 -15.89
C GLU A 102 -6.54 -20.07 -15.28
N VAL A 103 -5.23 -20.14 -15.04
CA VAL A 103 -4.59 -21.25 -14.31
C VAL A 103 -4.82 -21.13 -12.81
N LEU A 104 -4.89 -19.91 -12.29
CA LEU A 104 -5.07 -19.67 -10.86
C LEU A 104 -6.47 -20.05 -10.36
N TYR A 105 -7.51 -19.91 -11.18
CA TYR A 105 -8.87 -20.21 -10.78
C TYR A 105 -9.08 -21.65 -10.29
N PRO A 106 -8.77 -22.70 -11.07
CA PRO A 106 -8.91 -24.08 -10.58
C PRO A 106 -7.92 -24.38 -9.44
N ALA A 107 -6.77 -23.74 -9.40
CA ALA A 107 -5.84 -23.89 -8.28
C ALA A 107 -6.46 -23.41 -6.96
N MET A 108 -7.19 -22.30 -6.98
CA MET A 108 -7.87 -21.76 -5.79
C MET A 108 -9.09 -22.55 -5.37
N GLU A 109 -9.88 -23.03 -6.32
CA GLU A 109 -11.15 -23.71 -6.07
C GLU A 109 -10.96 -25.19 -5.75
N ASP A 110 -10.17 -25.88 -6.60
CA ASP A 110 -10.08 -27.36 -6.60
C ASP A 110 -8.71 -27.86 -6.14
N TYR A 111 -7.76 -26.99 -5.85
CA TYR A 111 -6.35 -27.35 -5.61
C TYR A 111 -5.78 -28.21 -6.73
N ALA A 112 -6.02 -27.83 -7.95
CA ALA A 112 -5.54 -28.51 -9.15
C ALA A 112 -5.22 -27.51 -10.26
N ILE A 113 -4.32 -27.88 -11.16
CA ILE A 113 -4.02 -27.14 -12.37
C ILE A 113 -4.12 -28.03 -13.58
N ASP A 114 -4.59 -27.45 -14.69
CA ASP A 114 -4.65 -28.13 -15.97
C ASP A 114 -3.45 -27.70 -16.84
N ILE A 115 -2.62 -28.67 -17.21
CA ILE A 115 -1.43 -28.45 -18.05
C ILE A 115 -1.73 -28.99 -19.43
N ILE A 116 -1.58 -28.13 -20.45
CA ILE A 116 -1.71 -28.53 -21.85
C ILE A 116 -0.36 -29.04 -22.36
N ILE A 117 -0.30 -30.31 -22.75
CA ILE A 117 0.87 -30.96 -23.33
C ILE A 117 0.62 -31.17 -24.82
N GLY A 118 1.55 -30.70 -25.68
CA GLY A 118 1.44 -30.77 -27.13
C GLY A 118 0.95 -29.49 -27.76
N LYS A 119 0.83 -29.49 -29.09
CA LYS A 119 0.35 -28.36 -29.90
C LYS A 119 -0.71 -28.84 -30.89
N GLY A 120 -1.68 -27.98 -31.19
CA GLY A 120 -2.73 -28.23 -32.18
C GLY A 120 -3.81 -29.22 -31.70
N PRO A 121 -4.54 -29.84 -32.62
CA PRO A 121 -5.70 -30.72 -32.31
C PRO A 121 -5.40 -31.96 -31.46
N SER A 122 -4.12 -32.35 -31.36
CA SER A 122 -3.65 -33.47 -30.56
C SER A 122 -3.13 -33.09 -29.19
N ALA A 123 -3.31 -31.83 -28.76
CA ALA A 123 -2.91 -31.38 -27.43
C ALA A 123 -3.79 -32.07 -26.37
N ASN A 124 -3.15 -32.68 -25.38
CA ASN A 124 -3.81 -33.31 -24.23
C ASN A 124 -3.70 -32.41 -23.01
N SER A 125 -4.81 -32.29 -22.27
CA SER A 125 -4.80 -31.65 -20.97
C SER A 125 -4.58 -32.68 -19.88
N ILE A 126 -3.60 -32.43 -19.02
CA ILE A 126 -3.32 -33.25 -17.84
C ILE A 126 -3.64 -32.40 -16.62
N ARG A 127 -4.52 -32.94 -15.75
CA ARG A 127 -4.83 -32.32 -14.46
C ARG A 127 -3.84 -32.81 -13.42
N LEU A 128 -3.17 -31.85 -12.75
CA LEU A 128 -2.28 -32.10 -11.64
C LEU A 128 -2.91 -31.63 -10.34
N ASP A 129 -2.96 -32.51 -9.34
CA ASP A 129 -3.36 -32.12 -8.00
C ASP A 129 -2.25 -31.34 -7.30
N LEU A 130 -2.64 -30.34 -6.56
CA LEU A 130 -1.77 -29.48 -5.77
C LEU A 130 -1.94 -29.78 -4.27
N PRO A 131 -0.91 -29.54 -3.45
CA PRO A 131 -1.10 -29.43 -2.01
C PRO A 131 -2.14 -28.35 -1.71
N ARG A 132 -2.92 -28.51 -0.65
CA ARG A 132 -3.78 -27.43 -0.17
C ARG A 132 -2.92 -26.24 0.22
N PHE A 133 -3.32 -25.05 -0.15
CA PHE A 133 -2.58 -23.82 0.10
C PHE A 133 -3.51 -22.66 0.32
N THR A 134 -2.99 -21.57 0.86
CA THR A 134 -3.68 -20.30 0.94
C THR A 134 -3.03 -19.30 -0.03
N LEU A 135 -3.81 -18.73 -0.93
CA LEU A 135 -3.41 -17.57 -1.70
C LEU A 135 -3.67 -16.30 -0.90
N ILE A 136 -2.65 -15.48 -0.68
CA ILE A 136 -2.81 -14.12 -0.18
C ILE A 136 -2.46 -13.17 -1.33
N GLY A 137 -3.47 -12.54 -1.92
CA GLY A 137 -3.29 -11.49 -2.91
C GLY A 137 -3.18 -10.12 -2.25
N ALA A 138 -2.29 -9.29 -2.72
CA ALA A 138 -2.20 -7.89 -2.30
C ALA A 138 -2.34 -6.96 -3.50
N THR A 139 -3.08 -5.86 -3.31
CA THR A 139 -3.27 -4.86 -4.36
C THR A 139 -3.47 -3.45 -3.78
N THR A 140 -2.95 -2.47 -4.48
CA THR A 140 -3.27 -1.05 -4.23
C THR A 140 -4.50 -0.61 -5.03
N ARG A 141 -4.91 -1.37 -6.04
CA ARG A 141 -5.95 -1.05 -7.01
C ARG A 141 -7.00 -2.16 -7.09
N ALA A 142 -7.77 -2.32 -6.02
CA ALA A 142 -8.79 -3.38 -5.94
C ALA A 142 -9.82 -3.34 -7.09
N GLY A 143 -10.12 -2.14 -7.60
CA GLY A 143 -11.02 -1.97 -8.75
C GLY A 143 -10.48 -2.47 -10.09
N GLN A 144 -9.17 -2.72 -10.20
CA GLN A 144 -8.54 -3.29 -11.41
C GLN A 144 -8.49 -4.83 -11.37
N LEU A 145 -8.83 -5.45 -10.25
CA LEU A 145 -8.92 -6.89 -10.15
C LEU A 145 -10.11 -7.38 -10.98
N SER A 146 -9.89 -8.45 -11.74
CA SER A 146 -11.00 -9.09 -12.46
C SER A 146 -12.05 -9.60 -11.48
N ALA A 147 -13.34 -9.49 -11.84
CA ALA A 147 -14.41 -9.98 -10.97
C ALA A 147 -14.27 -11.49 -10.68
N PRO A 148 -13.94 -12.36 -11.66
CA PRO A 148 -13.75 -13.78 -11.40
C PRO A 148 -12.65 -14.07 -10.38
N LEU A 149 -11.55 -13.32 -10.41
CA LEU A 149 -10.46 -13.51 -9.42
C LEU A 149 -10.88 -12.99 -8.06
N ARG A 150 -11.49 -11.81 -7.99
CA ARG A 150 -11.93 -11.21 -6.72
C ARG A 150 -12.93 -12.10 -5.98
N ASP A 151 -13.89 -12.69 -6.70
CA ASP A 151 -14.97 -13.49 -6.11
C ASP A 151 -14.48 -14.83 -5.52
N ARG A 152 -13.23 -15.23 -5.83
CA ARG A 152 -12.59 -16.44 -5.30
C ARG A 152 -11.86 -16.24 -3.97
N PHE A 153 -11.76 -15.00 -3.51
CA PHE A 153 -11.23 -14.71 -2.18
C PHE A 153 -12.34 -14.82 -1.13
N GLY A 154 -12.20 -15.77 -0.21
CA GLY A 154 -13.14 -15.94 0.90
C GLY A 154 -13.04 -14.82 1.94
N VAL A 155 -11.87 -14.20 2.06
CA VAL A 155 -11.59 -13.12 3.00
C VAL A 155 -11.05 -11.91 2.25
N THR A 156 -11.71 -10.76 2.40
CA THR A 156 -11.23 -9.48 1.85
C THR A 156 -11.02 -8.49 2.98
N LEU A 157 -9.79 -8.00 3.12
CA LEU A 157 -9.40 -7.06 4.17
C LEU A 157 -8.88 -5.76 3.55
N ARG A 158 -9.54 -4.67 3.88
CA ARG A 158 -9.08 -3.33 3.55
C ARG A 158 -8.17 -2.83 4.65
N LEU A 159 -6.93 -2.48 4.29
CA LEU A 159 -6.01 -1.79 5.18
C LEU A 159 -6.20 -0.28 5.02
N GLU A 160 -6.27 0.40 6.14
CA GLU A 160 -6.48 1.86 6.20
C GLU A 160 -5.19 2.57 6.59
N LEU A 161 -5.15 3.87 6.34
CA LEU A 161 -4.04 4.70 6.80
C LEU A 161 -4.03 4.72 8.33
N TYR A 162 -2.83 4.71 8.89
CA TYR A 162 -2.63 4.74 10.33
C TYR A 162 -2.84 6.15 10.88
N THR A 163 -3.33 6.23 12.10
CA THR A 163 -3.37 7.50 12.83
C THR A 163 -1.96 7.91 13.27
N PRO A 164 -1.72 9.20 13.56
CA PRO A 164 -0.45 9.64 14.14
C PRO A 164 -0.09 8.91 15.44
N GLU A 165 -1.07 8.60 16.27
CA GLU A 165 -0.89 7.87 17.53
C GLU A 165 -0.41 6.44 17.29
N GLU A 166 -1.03 5.71 16.37
CA GLU A 166 -0.61 4.37 15.98
C GLU A 166 0.80 4.38 15.36
N LEU A 167 1.09 5.38 14.51
CA LEU A 167 2.42 5.53 13.93
C LEU A 167 3.48 5.89 14.96
N ALA A 168 3.14 6.69 15.97
CA ALA A 168 4.07 7.00 17.07
C ALA A 168 4.45 5.75 17.86
N LEU A 169 3.50 4.83 18.09
CA LEU A 169 3.78 3.53 18.69
C LEU A 169 4.71 2.68 17.81
N ILE A 170 4.46 2.66 16.50
CA ILE A 170 5.32 1.95 15.54
C ILE A 170 6.73 2.54 15.52
N VAL A 171 6.87 3.87 15.53
CA VAL A 171 8.16 4.57 15.57
C VAL A 171 8.90 4.25 16.86
N THR A 172 8.23 4.31 18.00
CA THR A 172 8.82 4.00 19.31
C THR A 172 9.31 2.55 19.37
N ARG A 173 8.49 1.60 18.92
CA ARG A 173 8.89 0.19 18.82
C ARG A 173 10.10 0.02 17.90
N SER A 174 10.08 0.65 16.75
CA SER A 174 11.17 0.58 15.77
C SER A 174 12.46 1.21 16.28
N ALA A 175 12.37 2.32 17.03
CA ALA A 175 13.50 2.97 17.68
C ALA A 175 14.14 2.04 18.73
N GLY A 176 13.33 1.33 19.51
CA GLY A 176 13.82 0.32 20.46
C GLY A 176 14.59 -0.82 19.77
N ILE A 177 14.11 -1.31 18.63
CA ILE A 177 14.79 -2.35 17.83
C ILE A 177 16.11 -1.82 17.22
N LEU A 178 16.15 -0.53 16.88
CA LEU A 178 17.35 0.14 16.35
C LEU A 178 18.30 0.64 17.45
N GLU A 179 17.95 0.42 18.72
CA GLU A 179 18.69 0.88 19.89
C GLU A 179 18.94 2.40 19.88
N VAL A 180 17.91 3.17 19.45
CA VAL A 180 17.95 4.62 19.39
C VAL A 180 17.03 5.21 20.45
N PRO A 181 17.56 5.98 21.41
CA PRO A 181 16.73 6.70 22.37
C PRO A 181 15.83 7.71 21.66
N ILE A 182 14.54 7.67 21.96
CA ILE A 182 13.54 8.57 21.40
C ILE A 182 12.57 9.03 22.48
N GLU A 183 12.25 10.31 22.49
CA GLU A 183 11.19 10.87 23.34
C GLU A 183 9.82 10.73 22.68
N ALA A 184 8.75 10.69 23.47
CA ALA A 184 7.39 10.48 22.99
C ALA A 184 6.95 11.55 21.98
N ASP A 185 7.31 12.81 22.21
CA ASP A 185 7.00 13.92 21.32
C ASP A 185 7.88 13.92 20.05
N GLY A 186 9.10 13.40 20.11
CA GLY A 186 9.94 13.14 18.94
C GLY A 186 9.35 12.04 18.06
N ALA A 187 8.85 10.96 18.65
CA ALA A 187 8.13 9.91 17.93
C ALA A 187 6.84 10.43 17.28
N MET A 188 6.09 11.27 17.98
CA MET A 188 4.88 11.90 17.45
C MET A 188 5.17 12.86 16.30
N GLU A 189 6.28 13.61 16.36
CA GLU A 189 6.67 14.50 15.27
C GLU A 189 7.00 13.74 13.99
N ILE A 190 7.72 12.61 14.08
CA ILE A 190 7.95 11.73 12.94
C ILE A 190 6.64 11.15 12.44
N ALA A 191 5.77 10.69 13.34
CA ALA A 191 4.49 10.08 13.00
C ALA A 191 3.57 11.02 12.22
N ARG A 192 3.43 12.26 12.66
CA ARG A 192 2.58 13.27 12.00
C ARG A 192 2.97 13.54 10.55
N ARG A 193 4.28 13.50 10.25
CA ARG A 193 4.80 13.74 8.90
C ARG A 193 4.92 12.48 8.04
N SER A 194 4.41 11.33 8.54
CA SER A 194 4.56 10.02 7.88
C SER A 194 3.40 9.63 6.98
N ARG A 195 2.46 10.54 6.69
CA ARG A 195 1.35 10.33 5.74
C ARG A 195 0.50 9.09 6.05
N GLY A 196 0.31 8.74 7.31
CA GLY A 196 -0.44 7.55 7.69
C GLY A 196 0.22 6.22 7.32
N THR A 197 1.52 6.20 7.00
CA THR A 197 2.18 5.05 6.38
C THR A 197 3.36 4.54 7.21
N PRO A 198 3.32 3.31 7.75
CA PRO A 198 4.43 2.73 8.51
C PRO A 198 5.76 2.65 7.76
N ARG A 199 5.74 2.41 6.45
CA ARG A 199 6.94 2.40 5.60
C ARG A 199 7.63 3.76 5.62
N ILE A 200 6.86 4.84 5.48
CA ILE A 200 7.38 6.22 5.51
C ILE A 200 7.88 6.53 6.91
N ALA A 201 7.12 6.21 7.96
CA ALA A 201 7.52 6.44 9.35
C ALA A 201 8.87 5.78 9.67
N ASN A 202 9.06 4.52 9.31
CA ASN A 202 10.31 3.81 9.51
C ASN A 202 11.47 4.37 8.68
N ARG A 203 11.20 4.85 7.46
CA ARG A 203 12.20 5.53 6.63
C ARG A 203 12.64 6.85 7.27
N MET A 204 11.69 7.66 7.72
CA MET A 204 11.97 8.94 8.41
C MET A 204 12.71 8.71 9.71
N LEU A 205 12.31 7.73 10.53
CA LEU A 205 13.01 7.39 11.77
C LEU A 205 14.51 7.13 11.53
N ARG A 206 14.86 6.38 10.49
CA ARG A 206 16.27 6.11 10.16
C ARG A 206 17.03 7.38 9.79
N ARG A 207 16.40 8.28 9.03
CA ARG A 207 17.04 9.56 8.67
C ARG A 207 17.20 10.48 9.89
N VAL A 208 16.15 10.60 10.70
CA VAL A 208 16.20 11.39 11.94
C VAL A 208 17.23 10.83 12.90
N ARG A 209 17.36 9.49 13.02
CA ARG A 209 18.42 8.84 13.79
C ARG A 209 19.82 9.31 13.35
N ASP A 210 20.07 9.32 12.04
CA ASP A 210 21.36 9.73 11.50
C ASP A 210 21.69 11.19 11.91
N PHE A 211 20.71 12.08 11.86
CA PHE A 211 20.84 13.47 12.36
C PHE A 211 21.07 13.52 13.86
N ALA A 212 20.31 12.74 14.65
CA ALA A 212 20.47 12.70 16.11
C ALA A 212 21.87 12.25 16.52
N GLN A 213 22.39 11.21 15.88
CA GLN A 213 23.72 10.67 16.18
C GLN A 213 24.85 11.66 15.86
N VAL A 214 24.73 12.39 14.78
CA VAL A 214 25.81 13.31 14.34
C VAL A 214 25.70 14.70 15.01
N ARG A 215 24.50 15.19 15.30
CA ARG A 215 24.28 16.58 15.71
C ARG A 215 23.67 16.78 17.09
N ALA A 216 23.13 15.73 17.72
CA ALA A 216 22.32 15.87 18.93
C ALA A 216 22.57 14.80 20.01
N GLY A 217 23.79 14.25 20.09
CA GLY A 217 24.13 13.28 21.11
C GLY A 217 23.36 11.95 21.08
N GLY A 218 22.70 11.66 19.97
CA GLY A 218 22.07 10.36 19.73
C GLY A 218 20.62 10.21 20.21
N VAL A 219 20.03 11.23 20.85
CA VAL A 219 18.64 11.19 21.33
C VAL A 219 17.71 11.92 20.36
N ILE A 220 16.60 11.29 19.98
CA ILE A 220 15.59 11.90 19.14
C ILE A 220 14.55 12.60 20.02
N THR A 221 14.70 13.93 20.15
CA THR A 221 13.70 14.82 20.74
C THR A 221 12.79 15.38 19.64
N LYS A 222 11.71 16.05 20.02
CA LYS A 222 10.85 16.78 19.06
C LYS A 222 11.63 17.77 18.22
N LYS A 223 12.53 18.55 18.86
CA LYS A 223 13.37 19.53 18.17
C LYS A 223 14.27 18.88 17.13
N VAL A 224 14.95 17.80 17.49
CA VAL A 224 15.81 17.04 16.56
C VAL A 224 15.04 16.46 15.40
N ALA A 225 13.86 15.90 15.66
CA ALA A 225 12.98 15.38 14.61
C ALA A 225 12.51 16.49 13.64
N ASP A 226 12.09 17.63 14.17
CA ASP A 226 11.67 18.78 13.38
C ASP A 226 12.81 19.35 12.51
N GLU A 227 13.98 19.59 13.10
CA GLU A 227 15.15 20.08 12.38
C GLU A 227 15.62 19.10 11.29
N ALA A 228 15.64 17.80 11.57
CA ALA A 228 16.03 16.79 10.60
C ALA A 228 15.05 16.68 9.45
N LEU A 229 13.74 16.65 9.72
CA LEU A 229 12.70 16.54 8.68
C LEU A 229 12.61 17.80 7.84
N THR A 230 12.81 18.97 8.44
CA THR A 230 12.89 20.24 7.71
C THR A 230 14.11 20.30 6.79
N ALA A 231 15.27 19.80 7.26
CA ALA A 231 16.48 19.69 6.42
C ALA A 231 16.31 18.70 5.26
N LEU A 232 15.39 17.76 5.37
CA LEU A 232 14.99 16.82 4.31
C LEU A 232 13.85 17.34 3.41
N GLU A 233 13.50 18.64 3.56
CA GLU A 233 12.42 19.28 2.82
C GLU A 233 11.05 18.63 3.03
N ILE A 234 10.82 18.06 4.21
CA ILE A 234 9.54 17.49 4.62
C ILE A 234 8.86 18.47 5.57
N ASP A 235 7.73 19.01 5.16
CA ASP A 235 7.00 20.02 5.93
C ASP A 235 6.19 19.42 7.11
N SER A 236 5.48 20.29 7.83
CA SER A 236 4.70 19.91 9.01
C SER A 236 3.57 18.90 8.75
N LEU A 237 3.10 18.80 7.52
CA LEU A 237 2.11 17.83 7.07
C LEU A 237 2.71 16.60 6.36
N GLY A 238 4.04 16.54 6.25
CA GLY A 238 4.72 15.47 5.55
C GLY A 238 4.76 15.63 4.02
N LEU A 239 4.51 16.81 3.51
CA LEU A 239 4.70 17.12 2.09
C LEU A 239 6.18 17.25 1.78
N ASP A 240 6.61 16.66 0.68
CA ASP A 240 7.98 16.77 0.17
C ASP A 240 8.10 17.78 -0.98
N SER A 241 9.30 17.90 -1.54
CA SER A 241 9.58 18.85 -2.62
C SER A 241 8.75 18.62 -3.88
N ILE A 242 8.36 17.36 -4.16
CA ILE A 242 7.54 17.03 -5.33
C ILE A 242 6.08 17.46 -5.09
N ASP A 243 5.53 17.22 -3.90
CA ASP A 243 4.20 17.72 -3.54
C ASP A 243 4.12 19.24 -3.69
N HIS A 244 5.12 19.94 -3.15
CA HIS A 244 5.19 21.40 -3.25
C HIS A 244 5.30 21.88 -4.71
N ARG A 245 6.15 21.24 -5.52
CA ARG A 245 6.26 21.55 -6.96
C ARG A 245 4.95 21.30 -7.69
N MET A 246 4.28 20.19 -7.39
CA MET A 246 2.99 19.83 -7.98
C MET A 246 1.94 20.90 -7.68
N LEU A 247 1.73 21.24 -6.41
CA LEU A 247 0.75 22.26 -6.00
C LEU A 247 1.09 23.62 -6.56
N ARG A 248 2.35 24.07 -6.45
CA ARG A 248 2.80 25.36 -6.99
C ARG A 248 2.64 25.44 -8.51
N SER A 249 2.99 24.38 -9.23
CA SER A 249 2.83 24.35 -10.69
C SER A 249 1.36 24.54 -11.09
N ILE A 250 0.43 23.87 -10.41
CA ILE A 250 -1.01 24.04 -10.69
C ILE A 250 -1.45 25.49 -10.40
N ILE A 251 -0.95 26.07 -9.32
CA ILE A 251 -1.28 27.46 -8.94
C ILE A 251 -0.71 28.47 -9.92
N GLU A 252 0.59 28.41 -10.17
CA GLU A 252 1.34 29.43 -10.88
C GLU A 252 1.15 29.32 -12.40
N ASN A 253 1.21 28.12 -12.96
CA ASN A 253 1.13 27.90 -14.41
C ASN A 253 -0.30 27.72 -14.92
N TYR A 254 -1.22 27.23 -14.07
CA TYR A 254 -2.59 26.90 -14.48
C TYR A 254 -3.66 27.60 -13.65
N ARG A 255 -3.31 28.64 -12.92
CA ARG A 255 -4.25 29.49 -12.12
C ARG A 255 -5.12 28.69 -11.14
N GLY A 256 -4.55 27.64 -10.55
CA GLY A 256 -5.27 26.73 -9.64
C GLY A 256 -5.96 25.54 -10.33
N GLY A 257 -5.88 25.45 -11.63
CA GLY A 257 -6.45 24.37 -12.44
C GLY A 257 -7.74 24.76 -13.16
N PRO A 258 -8.38 23.84 -13.90
CA PRO A 258 -8.01 22.42 -14.04
C PRO A 258 -6.81 22.17 -14.98
N VAL A 259 -5.99 21.18 -14.67
CA VAL A 259 -4.88 20.72 -15.52
C VAL A 259 -4.87 19.20 -15.66
N GLY A 260 -4.61 18.69 -16.87
CA GLY A 260 -4.49 17.26 -17.14
C GLY A 260 -3.25 16.65 -16.47
N LEU A 261 -3.33 15.34 -16.14
CA LEU A 261 -2.23 14.63 -15.46
C LEU A 261 -0.93 14.64 -16.26
N GLU A 262 -1.00 14.31 -17.55
CA GLU A 262 0.16 14.26 -18.46
C GLU A 262 0.83 15.64 -18.60
N THR A 263 0.01 16.69 -18.71
CA THR A 263 0.52 18.06 -18.79
C THR A 263 1.24 18.47 -17.51
N LEU A 264 0.65 18.15 -16.35
CA LEU A 264 1.26 18.42 -15.06
C LEU A 264 2.56 17.65 -14.87
N ALA A 265 2.56 16.35 -15.19
CA ALA A 265 3.72 15.48 -15.12
C ALA A 265 4.89 16.01 -15.97
N ALA A 266 4.61 16.39 -17.21
CA ALA A 266 5.60 17.00 -18.10
C ALA A 266 6.13 18.35 -17.54
N THR A 267 5.25 19.16 -16.95
CA THR A 267 5.64 20.47 -16.40
C THR A 267 6.61 20.34 -15.22
N ILE A 268 6.42 19.35 -14.36
CA ILE A 268 7.28 19.15 -13.18
C ILE A 268 8.37 18.09 -13.39
N ASN A 269 8.47 17.55 -14.60
CA ASN A 269 9.42 16.51 -14.99
C ASN A 269 9.35 15.26 -14.09
N GLU A 270 8.13 14.72 -13.97
CA GLU A 270 7.82 13.47 -13.25
C GLU A 270 6.98 12.55 -14.12
N GLU A 271 6.94 11.28 -13.80
CA GLU A 271 6.06 10.32 -14.46
C GLU A 271 4.61 10.49 -14.01
N SER A 272 3.66 10.50 -14.95
CA SER A 272 2.23 10.64 -14.66
C SER A 272 1.70 9.58 -13.70
N VAL A 273 2.13 8.33 -13.88
CA VAL A 273 1.77 7.22 -12.98
C VAL A 273 2.28 7.46 -11.56
N THR A 274 3.48 8.01 -11.41
CA THR A 274 4.04 8.35 -10.09
C THR A 274 3.21 9.44 -9.40
N LEU A 275 2.81 10.47 -10.13
CA LEU A 275 1.94 11.51 -9.58
C LEU A 275 0.59 10.93 -9.14
N GLU A 276 -0.03 10.10 -9.97
CA GLU A 276 -1.33 9.51 -9.70
C GLU A 276 -1.33 8.53 -8.52
N ASP A 277 -0.30 7.69 -8.43
CA ASP A 277 -0.27 6.58 -7.46
C ASP A 277 0.37 6.96 -6.12
N VAL A 278 1.30 7.92 -6.11
CA VAL A 278 2.11 8.23 -4.93
C VAL A 278 1.71 9.57 -4.31
N TYR A 279 1.53 10.61 -5.10
CA TYR A 279 1.36 11.98 -4.61
C TYR A 279 -0.10 12.42 -4.50
N GLU A 280 -0.90 12.23 -5.55
CA GLU A 280 -2.31 12.66 -5.56
C GLU A 280 -3.14 12.10 -4.40
N PRO A 281 -3.05 10.79 -4.03
CA PRO A 281 -3.92 10.24 -3.01
C PRO A 281 -3.81 10.96 -1.67
N TYR A 282 -2.59 11.32 -1.27
CA TYR A 282 -2.38 12.04 -0.02
C TYR A 282 -2.80 13.51 -0.10
N LEU A 283 -2.51 14.19 -1.20
CA LEU A 283 -2.95 15.56 -1.42
C LEU A 283 -4.49 15.68 -1.46
N MET A 284 -5.16 14.70 -2.05
CA MET A 284 -6.62 14.61 -2.04
C MET A 284 -7.17 14.34 -0.64
N GLN A 285 -6.52 13.47 0.13
CA GLN A 285 -6.90 13.18 1.51
C GLN A 285 -6.77 14.40 2.42
N LEU A 286 -5.73 15.21 2.24
CA LEU A 286 -5.58 16.49 2.93
C LEU A 286 -6.60 17.54 2.48
N GLY A 287 -7.30 17.29 1.37
CA GLY A 287 -8.21 18.23 0.75
C GLY A 287 -7.49 19.39 0.05
N PHE A 288 -6.26 19.16 -0.43
CA PHE A 288 -5.45 20.14 -1.15
C PHE A 288 -5.65 20.08 -2.65
N LEU A 289 -6.04 18.91 -3.15
CA LEU A 289 -6.24 18.60 -4.55
C LEU A 289 -7.62 18.00 -4.78
N THR A 290 -8.28 18.38 -5.86
CA THR A 290 -9.52 17.74 -6.33
C THR A 290 -9.35 17.28 -7.77
N ARG A 291 -10.01 16.16 -8.11
CA ARG A 291 -10.13 15.68 -9.49
C ARG A 291 -11.48 16.11 -10.07
N THR A 292 -11.45 16.73 -11.22
CA THR A 292 -12.62 17.05 -12.02
C THR A 292 -12.55 16.33 -13.37
N PRO A 293 -13.63 16.22 -14.15
CA PRO A 293 -13.58 15.70 -15.51
C PRO A 293 -12.58 16.43 -16.43
N ARG A 294 -12.27 17.69 -16.13
CA ARG A 294 -11.32 18.51 -16.90
C ARG A 294 -9.88 18.39 -16.42
N GLY A 295 -9.64 17.81 -15.23
CA GLY A 295 -8.31 17.67 -14.66
C GLY A 295 -8.23 17.97 -13.17
N ARG A 296 -7.02 18.25 -12.69
CA ARG A 296 -6.70 18.49 -11.28
C ARG A 296 -6.80 19.97 -10.93
N CYS A 297 -7.44 20.26 -9.79
CA CYS A 297 -7.56 21.60 -9.25
C CYS A 297 -7.02 21.65 -7.82
N VAL A 298 -6.37 22.76 -7.49
CA VAL A 298 -5.90 23.07 -6.13
C VAL A 298 -7.00 23.77 -5.36
N THR A 299 -7.19 23.40 -4.10
CA THR A 299 -8.22 23.97 -3.22
C THR A 299 -7.71 25.19 -2.46
N PRO A 300 -8.60 26.05 -1.95
CA PRO A 300 -8.22 27.17 -1.08
C PRO A 300 -7.36 26.77 0.11
N LYS A 301 -7.59 25.56 0.66
CA LYS A 301 -6.82 25.02 1.78
C LYS A 301 -5.33 24.82 1.44
N ALA A 302 -5.03 24.42 0.21
CA ALA A 302 -3.64 24.30 -0.24
C ALA A 302 -2.96 25.66 -0.43
N TYR A 303 -3.67 26.67 -0.93
CA TYR A 303 -3.15 28.04 -0.97
C TYR A 303 -2.76 28.54 0.42
N GLN A 304 -3.64 28.34 1.41
CA GLN A 304 -3.37 28.72 2.80
C GLN A 304 -2.14 28.01 3.35
N HIS A 305 -2.01 26.71 3.11
CA HIS A 305 -0.84 25.94 3.54
C HIS A 305 0.47 26.43 2.92
N LEU A 306 0.43 26.83 1.65
CA LEU A 306 1.59 27.36 0.94
C LEU A 306 1.87 28.84 1.24
N GLY A 307 1.03 29.49 2.05
CA GLY A 307 1.14 30.93 2.35
C GLY A 307 0.84 31.82 1.14
N LEU A 308 0.03 31.36 0.20
CA LEU A 308 -0.33 32.07 -1.02
C LEU A 308 -1.74 32.67 -0.90
N PRO A 309 -2.00 33.83 -1.52
CA PRO A 309 -3.33 34.43 -1.52
C PRO A 309 -4.32 33.53 -2.29
N VAL A 310 -5.48 33.32 -1.69
CA VAL A 310 -6.56 32.55 -2.33
C VAL A 310 -7.20 33.40 -3.40
N PRO A 311 -7.30 32.97 -4.67
CA PRO A 311 -8.02 33.71 -5.71
C PRO A 311 -9.48 33.90 -5.30
N GLY A 312 -10.01 35.10 -5.49
CA GLY A 312 -11.42 35.38 -5.25
C GLY A 312 -12.32 34.77 -6.33
N GLY A 313 -12.57 33.50 -6.28
CA GLY A 313 -13.42 32.74 -7.19
C GLY A 313 -13.26 31.23 -6.97
N GLU A 314 -14.36 30.54 -6.81
CA GLU A 314 -14.35 29.07 -6.69
C GLU A 314 -13.86 28.44 -8.00
N CYS A 315 -12.91 27.54 -7.92
CA CYS A 315 -12.52 26.66 -9.02
C CYS A 315 -13.68 25.71 -9.32
N GLY A 316 -14.52 26.05 -10.29
CA GLY A 316 -15.45 25.12 -10.94
C GLY A 316 -16.69 24.71 -10.16
N SER A 317 -17.48 25.64 -9.64
CA SER A 317 -18.91 25.41 -9.35
C SER A 317 -19.71 25.49 -10.66
N GLY A 318 -19.55 24.47 -11.50
CA GLY A 318 -20.40 24.24 -12.67
C GLY A 318 -21.32 23.05 -12.44
N LEU A 319 -22.11 23.09 -11.38
CA LEU A 319 -23.37 22.36 -11.31
C LEU A 319 -24.43 23.25 -11.95
N ASP A 320 -24.43 23.29 -13.28
CA ASP A 320 -25.60 23.74 -14.00
C ASP A 320 -26.74 22.78 -13.76
N GLN A 321 -27.72 23.30 -13.06
CA GLN A 321 -29.08 22.82 -12.98
C GLN A 321 -29.58 22.46 -14.37
N LEU A 322 -29.74 21.20 -14.66
CA LEU A 322 -30.71 20.74 -15.66
C LEU A 322 -32.04 20.59 -14.97
N THR A 323 -32.77 21.71 -14.87
CA THR A 323 -34.22 21.75 -14.82
C THR A 323 -34.69 21.74 -16.28
N LEU A 324 -35.27 20.67 -16.72
CA LEU A 324 -36.51 20.45 -17.46
C LEU A 324 -36.50 19.08 -18.09
#